data_aa59f240240a234f1717c710d98fcdf3
#
_entry.id   aa59f240240a234f1717c710d98fcdf3
#
_cell.length_a   1.000
_cell.length_b   1.000
_cell.length_c   1.000
_cell.angle_alpha   90.00
_cell.angle_beta   90.00
_cell.angle_gamma   90.00
#
_symmetry.space_group_name_H-M   'P 1'
#
loop_
_entity.id
_entity.type
_entity.pdbx_description
1 polymer ?
#
loop_
_entity_poly.entity_id
_entity_poly.type
_entity_poly.pdbx_seq_one_letter_code
_entity_poly.pdbx_strand_id
1 'polypeptide(L)'
;GMGKTHLLNSIGLELKDNNKVMFISAERFMYQFVKSIKSNNMVKFKEYFRNTDILLIDDIQFMNGKEAMQEEFFHTFNALLDKGSQIIVSADRAPNKLSRIQERIKSRFSGGLVVDIQNADFELRYNIIKTKNDDLKIHDQNNIKISDEILKFISTEVNTSIRELVGAFNRIVSFSRIYGKTPTMSEVKAILKDLLNLSENKVTIDLIQTLVC
;
A
#
# COMPACT_ATOMS: atom_id res chain seq x y z
N GLY A 1 5.97 -0.67 1.96
CA GLY A 1 4.93 -0.32 0.98
C GLY A 1 5.19 1.02 0.32
N MET A 2 4.95 1.07 -1.00
CA MET A 2 5.26 2.23 -1.86
C MET A 2 4.05 3.17 -2.03
N GLY A 3 2.97 3.02 -1.27
CA GLY A 3 1.78 3.88 -1.35
C GLY A 3 0.69 3.43 -2.31
N LYS A 4 0.76 2.23 -2.94
CA LYS A 4 -0.26 1.71 -3.87
C LYS A 4 -1.68 1.78 -3.31
N THR A 5 -1.90 1.19 -2.15
CA THR A 5 -3.20 1.20 -1.44
C THR A 5 -3.67 2.63 -1.14
N HIS A 6 -2.73 3.51 -0.75
CA HIS A 6 -3.06 4.91 -0.46
C HIS A 6 -3.54 5.63 -1.72
N LEU A 7 -2.85 5.43 -2.85
CA LEU A 7 -3.23 6.01 -4.15
C LEU A 7 -4.61 5.51 -4.59
N LEU A 8 -4.89 4.19 -4.50
CA LEU A 8 -6.21 3.64 -4.81
C LEU A 8 -7.30 4.25 -3.94
N ASN A 9 -7.07 4.39 -2.63
CA ASN A 9 -8.00 5.04 -1.72
C ASN A 9 -8.26 6.50 -2.10
N SER A 10 -7.21 7.26 -2.42
CA SER A 10 -7.34 8.67 -2.83
C SER A 10 -8.17 8.81 -4.11
N ILE A 11 -7.91 7.96 -5.11
CA ILE A 11 -8.70 7.92 -6.35
C ILE A 11 -10.18 7.60 -6.02
N GLY A 12 -10.41 6.60 -5.17
CA GLY A 12 -11.77 6.21 -4.79
C GLY A 12 -12.53 7.32 -4.06
N LEU A 13 -11.86 8.06 -3.18
CA LEU A 13 -12.44 9.18 -2.45
C LEU A 13 -12.78 10.35 -3.38
N GLU A 14 -11.91 10.65 -4.34
CA GLU A 14 -12.12 11.74 -5.31
C GLU A 14 -13.32 11.46 -6.26
N LEU A 15 -13.50 10.20 -6.64
CA LEU A 15 -14.49 9.84 -7.66
C LEU A 15 -15.84 9.38 -7.10
N LYS A 16 -15.97 9.18 -5.79
CA LYS A 16 -17.16 8.59 -5.16
C LYS A 16 -18.45 9.42 -5.27
N ASP A 17 -18.33 10.75 -5.40
CA ASP A 17 -19.49 11.64 -5.36
C ASP A 17 -20.34 11.54 -6.66
N ASN A 18 -19.70 11.20 -7.79
CA ASN A 18 -20.34 11.11 -9.10
C ASN A 18 -20.42 9.69 -9.66
N ASN A 19 -19.81 8.71 -8.99
CA ASN A 19 -19.69 7.34 -9.49
C ASN A 19 -19.95 6.33 -8.38
N LYS A 20 -20.45 5.16 -8.75
CA LYS A 20 -20.52 4.01 -7.87
C LYS A 20 -19.12 3.35 -7.77
N VAL A 21 -18.34 3.82 -6.83
CA VAL A 21 -16.97 3.33 -6.60
C VAL A 21 -16.98 2.16 -5.63
N MET A 22 -16.31 1.09 -6.00
CA MET A 22 -16.04 -0.06 -5.13
C MET A 22 -14.53 -0.23 -4.93
N PHE A 23 -14.07 -0.13 -3.69
CA PHE A 23 -12.70 -0.44 -3.29
C PHE A 23 -12.68 -1.73 -2.48
N ILE A 24 -11.87 -2.70 -2.91
CA ILE A 24 -11.74 -4.02 -2.26
C ILE A 24 -10.33 -4.57 -2.42
N SER A 25 -9.82 -5.31 -1.43
CA SER A 25 -8.63 -6.13 -1.62
C SER A 25 -8.98 -7.45 -2.30
N ALA A 26 -8.03 -8.03 -3.05
CA ALA A 26 -8.20 -9.35 -3.65
C ALA A 26 -8.51 -10.44 -2.60
N GLU A 27 -7.96 -10.31 -1.39
CA GLU A 27 -8.25 -11.22 -0.29
C GLU A 27 -9.72 -11.13 0.16
N ARG A 28 -10.25 -9.91 0.30
CA ARG A 28 -11.65 -9.70 0.68
C ARG A 28 -12.62 -10.12 -0.44
N PHE A 29 -12.25 -9.93 -1.70
CA PHE A 29 -12.99 -10.45 -2.85
C PHE A 29 -13.10 -11.98 -2.76
N MET A 30 -11.99 -12.66 -2.48
CA MET A 30 -11.97 -14.11 -2.25
C MET A 30 -12.88 -14.53 -1.09
N TYR A 31 -12.78 -13.83 0.04
CA TYR A 31 -13.63 -14.16 1.19
C TYR A 31 -15.13 -14.07 0.82
N GLN A 32 -15.53 -13.01 0.13
CA GLN A 32 -16.92 -12.83 -0.31
C GLN A 32 -17.33 -13.89 -1.34
N PHE A 33 -16.45 -14.25 -2.26
CA PHE A 33 -16.67 -15.33 -3.22
C PHE A 33 -16.93 -16.68 -2.53
N VAL A 34 -16.05 -17.09 -1.63
CA VAL A 34 -16.21 -18.35 -0.88
C VAL A 34 -17.49 -18.34 -0.01
N LYS A 35 -17.78 -17.21 0.63
CA LYS A 35 -19.01 -17.03 1.41
C LYS A 35 -20.25 -17.19 0.54
N SER A 36 -20.27 -16.61 -0.67
CA SER A 36 -21.41 -16.68 -1.58
C SER A 36 -21.63 -18.10 -2.15
N ILE A 37 -20.57 -18.88 -2.36
CA ILE A 37 -20.68 -20.30 -2.71
C ILE A 37 -21.32 -21.07 -1.55
N LYS A 38 -20.79 -20.93 -0.34
CA LYS A 38 -21.30 -21.64 0.86
C LYS A 38 -22.77 -21.31 1.17
N SER A 39 -23.19 -20.07 0.89
CA SER A 39 -24.58 -19.63 1.13
C SER A 39 -25.49 -19.76 -0.10
N ASN A 40 -25.02 -20.39 -1.18
CA ASN A 40 -25.72 -20.54 -2.46
C ASN A 40 -26.26 -19.20 -3.02
N ASN A 41 -25.48 -18.13 -2.89
CA ASN A 41 -25.88 -16.76 -3.19
C ASN A 41 -25.00 -16.09 -4.24
N MET A 42 -24.56 -16.86 -5.24
CA MET A 42 -23.66 -16.38 -6.30
C MET A 42 -24.30 -15.29 -7.19
N VAL A 43 -25.62 -15.28 -7.35
CA VAL A 43 -26.31 -14.26 -8.14
C VAL A 43 -26.09 -12.88 -7.52
N LYS A 44 -26.36 -12.73 -6.21
CA LYS A 44 -26.14 -11.47 -5.51
C LYS A 44 -24.67 -11.03 -5.49
N PHE A 45 -23.73 -12.00 -5.39
CA PHE A 45 -22.31 -11.70 -5.50
C PHE A 45 -21.97 -11.08 -6.85
N LYS A 46 -22.45 -11.68 -7.95
CA LYS A 46 -22.22 -11.19 -9.30
C LYS A 46 -22.85 -9.80 -9.52
N GLU A 47 -24.10 -9.62 -9.11
CA GLU A 47 -24.78 -8.32 -9.18
C GLU A 47 -24.04 -7.23 -8.40
N TYR A 48 -23.56 -7.55 -7.19
CA TYR A 48 -22.85 -6.60 -6.33
C TYR A 48 -21.58 -6.07 -6.99
N PHE A 49 -20.75 -6.96 -7.57
CA PHE A 49 -19.50 -6.54 -8.20
C PHE A 49 -19.68 -5.98 -9.61
N ARG A 50 -20.61 -6.53 -10.41
CA ARG A 50 -20.80 -6.13 -11.80
C ARG A 50 -21.63 -4.84 -11.96
N ASN A 51 -22.31 -4.39 -10.90
CA ASN A 51 -23.08 -3.16 -10.91
C ASN A 51 -22.29 -1.98 -10.30
N THR A 52 -21.06 -1.78 -10.76
CA THR A 52 -20.13 -0.75 -10.26
C THR A 52 -19.62 0.06 -11.46
N ASP A 53 -19.38 1.36 -11.29
CA ASP A 53 -18.84 2.22 -12.35
C ASP A 53 -17.32 2.24 -12.28
N ILE A 54 -16.76 2.16 -11.07
CA ILE A 54 -15.32 2.13 -10.85
C ILE A 54 -15.00 1.01 -9.85
N LEU A 55 -14.20 0.03 -10.28
CA LEU A 55 -13.71 -1.06 -9.43
C LEU A 55 -12.22 -0.86 -9.13
N LEU A 56 -11.89 -0.69 -7.86
CA LEU A 56 -10.52 -0.57 -7.35
C LEU A 56 -10.16 -1.86 -6.60
N ILE A 57 -9.18 -2.60 -7.10
CA ILE A 57 -8.74 -3.86 -6.47
C ILE A 57 -7.30 -3.72 -6.01
N ASP A 58 -7.08 -3.92 -4.72
CA ASP A 58 -5.76 -3.89 -4.12
C ASP A 58 -5.16 -5.30 -4.00
N ASP A 59 -3.83 -5.37 -4.23
CA ASP A 59 -3.01 -6.56 -4.00
C ASP A 59 -3.49 -7.82 -4.75
N ILE A 60 -3.60 -7.72 -6.08
CA ILE A 60 -4.08 -8.80 -6.95
C ILE A 60 -3.28 -10.11 -6.83
N GLN A 61 -2.02 -10.05 -6.39
CA GLN A 61 -1.18 -11.23 -6.17
C GLN A 61 -1.77 -12.21 -5.15
N PHE A 62 -2.69 -11.81 -4.29
CA PHE A 62 -3.41 -12.72 -3.40
C PHE A 62 -4.32 -13.72 -4.12
N MET A 63 -4.57 -13.53 -5.42
CA MET A 63 -5.26 -14.50 -6.28
C MET A 63 -4.35 -15.63 -6.79
N ASN A 64 -3.04 -15.59 -6.54
CA ASN A 64 -2.08 -16.58 -7.01
C ASN A 64 -2.49 -18.01 -6.62
N GLY A 65 -2.59 -18.90 -7.63
CA GLY A 65 -2.92 -20.31 -7.43
C GLY A 65 -4.38 -20.62 -7.04
N LYS A 66 -5.27 -19.62 -7.06
CA LYS A 66 -6.69 -19.77 -6.69
C LYS A 66 -7.57 -19.77 -7.95
N GLU A 67 -7.55 -20.85 -8.71
CA GLU A 67 -8.13 -20.95 -10.06
C GLU A 67 -9.61 -20.57 -10.12
N ALA A 68 -10.45 -21.13 -9.25
CA ALA A 68 -11.89 -20.82 -9.24
C ALA A 68 -12.19 -19.34 -8.97
N MET A 69 -11.38 -18.71 -8.12
CA MET A 69 -11.48 -17.27 -7.86
C MET A 69 -11.03 -16.45 -9.07
N GLN A 70 -9.94 -16.85 -9.72
CA GLN A 70 -9.44 -16.20 -10.93
C GLN A 70 -10.47 -16.29 -12.08
N GLU A 71 -11.16 -17.41 -12.19
CA GLU A 71 -12.24 -17.60 -13.15
C GLU A 71 -13.39 -16.61 -12.92
N GLU A 72 -13.93 -16.53 -11.71
CA GLU A 72 -15.04 -15.59 -11.40
C GLU A 72 -14.56 -14.13 -11.51
N PHE A 73 -13.33 -13.85 -11.11
CA PHE A 73 -12.74 -12.53 -11.30
C PHE A 73 -12.66 -12.15 -12.79
N PHE A 74 -12.20 -13.07 -13.64
CA PHE A 74 -12.13 -12.85 -15.08
C PHE A 74 -13.51 -12.54 -15.70
N HIS A 75 -14.55 -13.28 -15.29
CA HIS A 75 -15.93 -13.02 -15.74
C HIS A 75 -16.44 -11.66 -15.24
N THR A 76 -16.14 -11.30 -14.01
CA THR A 76 -16.49 -10.01 -13.42
C THR A 76 -15.78 -8.87 -14.15
N PHE A 77 -14.49 -9.04 -14.44
CA PHE A 77 -13.67 -8.08 -15.17
C PHE A 77 -14.23 -7.83 -16.57
N ASN A 78 -14.55 -8.90 -17.33
CA ASN A 78 -15.14 -8.73 -18.66
C ASN A 78 -16.50 -8.04 -18.60
N ALA A 79 -17.39 -8.42 -17.69
CA ALA A 79 -18.70 -7.81 -17.54
C ALA A 79 -18.61 -6.30 -17.24
N LEU A 80 -17.61 -5.88 -16.45
CA LEU A 80 -17.34 -4.48 -16.18
C LEU A 80 -16.80 -3.73 -17.39
N LEU A 81 -15.90 -4.35 -18.17
CA LEU A 81 -15.41 -3.75 -19.42
C LEU A 81 -16.54 -3.57 -20.44
N ASP A 82 -17.39 -4.58 -20.60
CA ASP A 82 -18.55 -4.52 -21.52
C ASP A 82 -19.54 -3.42 -21.12
N LYS A 83 -19.65 -3.15 -19.81
CA LYS A 83 -20.46 -2.03 -19.27
C LYS A 83 -19.78 -0.66 -19.48
N GLY A 84 -18.50 -0.60 -19.81
CA GLY A 84 -17.70 0.63 -19.86
C GLY A 84 -17.21 1.12 -18.51
N SER A 85 -17.18 0.24 -17.48
CA SER A 85 -16.70 0.58 -16.15
C SER A 85 -15.17 0.70 -16.12
N GLN A 86 -14.66 1.60 -15.28
CA GLN A 86 -13.22 1.73 -15.04
C GLN A 86 -12.74 0.69 -14.02
N ILE A 87 -11.64 0.00 -14.33
CA ILE A 87 -11.01 -0.95 -13.40
C ILE A 87 -9.59 -0.49 -13.13
N ILE A 88 -9.22 -0.40 -11.86
CA ILE A 88 -7.86 -0.07 -11.42
C ILE A 88 -7.40 -1.16 -10.46
N VAL A 89 -6.24 -1.75 -10.76
CA VAL A 89 -5.69 -2.90 -10.04
C VAL A 89 -4.31 -2.56 -9.53
N SER A 90 -4.02 -2.85 -8.25
CA SER A 90 -2.66 -2.81 -7.74
C SER A 90 -2.03 -4.21 -7.66
N ALA A 91 -0.73 -4.26 -7.88
CA ALA A 91 0.07 -5.47 -7.76
C ALA A 91 1.44 -5.17 -7.12
N ASP A 92 2.09 -6.20 -6.58
CA ASP A 92 3.46 -6.10 -6.06
C ASP A 92 4.53 -6.15 -7.18
N ARG A 93 4.12 -6.49 -8.40
CA ARG A 93 4.98 -6.63 -9.58
C ARG A 93 4.20 -6.43 -10.89
N ALA A 94 4.92 -6.26 -11.98
CA ALA A 94 4.31 -6.11 -13.32
C ALA A 94 3.46 -7.34 -13.71
N PRO A 95 2.42 -7.16 -14.55
CA PRO A 95 1.50 -8.23 -14.93
C PRO A 95 2.16 -9.51 -15.44
N ASN A 96 3.18 -9.40 -16.28
CA ASN A 96 3.93 -10.54 -16.84
C ASN A 96 4.76 -11.30 -15.77
N LYS A 97 5.05 -10.69 -14.63
CA LYS A 97 5.78 -11.31 -13.51
C LYS A 97 4.87 -11.89 -12.43
N LEU A 98 3.55 -11.79 -12.58
CA LEU A 98 2.60 -12.41 -11.66
C LEU A 98 2.65 -13.93 -11.81
N SER A 99 3.13 -14.62 -10.78
CA SER A 99 3.18 -16.08 -10.76
C SER A 99 1.79 -16.67 -10.50
N ARG A 100 1.49 -17.86 -11.07
CA ARG A 100 0.23 -18.59 -10.84
C ARG A 100 -1.05 -17.78 -11.05
N ILE A 101 -1.00 -16.75 -11.89
CA ILE A 101 -2.15 -16.04 -12.45
C ILE A 101 -2.31 -16.51 -13.89
N GLN A 102 -3.56 -16.79 -14.30
CA GLN A 102 -3.89 -17.27 -15.65
C GLN A 102 -3.47 -16.24 -16.71
N GLU A 103 -2.92 -16.71 -17.81
CA GLU A 103 -2.42 -15.85 -18.90
C GLU A 103 -3.49 -14.91 -19.47
N ARG A 104 -4.75 -15.35 -19.55
CA ARG A 104 -5.87 -14.51 -20.00
C ARG A 104 -6.08 -13.29 -19.10
N ILE A 105 -5.85 -13.40 -17.78
CA ILE A 105 -5.97 -12.27 -16.83
C ILE A 105 -4.75 -11.35 -17.01
N LYS A 106 -3.54 -11.91 -17.10
CA LYS A 106 -2.33 -11.11 -17.34
C LYS A 106 -2.41 -10.32 -18.63
N SER A 107 -2.94 -10.95 -19.70
CA SER A 107 -3.15 -10.30 -20.99
C SER A 107 -4.11 -9.09 -20.87
N ARG A 108 -5.19 -9.22 -20.08
CA ARG A 108 -6.11 -8.10 -19.83
C ARG A 108 -5.42 -6.96 -19.09
N PHE A 109 -4.60 -7.27 -18.08
CA PHE A 109 -3.85 -6.24 -17.34
C PHE A 109 -2.81 -5.55 -18.21
N SER A 110 -2.09 -6.31 -19.05
CA SER A 110 -1.08 -5.77 -19.97
C SER A 110 -1.69 -4.96 -21.13
N GLY A 111 -2.93 -5.22 -21.48
CA GLY A 111 -3.66 -4.45 -22.50
C GLY A 111 -4.16 -3.08 -22.01
N GLY A 112 -4.11 -2.83 -20.71
CA GLY A 112 -4.41 -1.54 -20.09
C GLY A 112 -3.17 -0.67 -19.87
N LEU A 113 -3.34 0.47 -19.19
CA LEU A 113 -2.23 1.31 -18.75
C LEU A 113 -1.54 0.67 -17.55
N VAL A 114 -0.28 0.31 -17.70
CA VAL A 114 0.57 -0.20 -16.61
C VAL A 114 1.51 0.91 -16.15
N VAL A 115 1.42 1.28 -14.87
CA VAL A 115 2.24 2.32 -14.25
C VAL A 115 3.07 1.71 -13.14
N ASP A 116 4.37 1.95 -13.14
CA ASP A 116 5.26 1.53 -12.07
C ASP A 116 5.42 2.63 -11.02
N ILE A 117 5.18 2.28 -9.76
CA ILE A 117 5.35 3.20 -8.63
C ILE A 117 6.74 3.00 -8.06
N GLN A 118 7.59 4.00 -8.28
CA GLN A 118 8.98 4.00 -7.82
C GLN A 118 9.08 4.18 -6.30
N ASN A 119 10.26 3.86 -5.77
CA ASN A 119 10.56 4.16 -4.36
C ASN A 119 10.50 5.67 -4.13
N ALA A 120 9.93 6.06 -2.97
CA ALA A 120 9.90 7.46 -2.58
C ALA A 120 11.33 8.01 -2.42
N ASP A 121 11.60 9.15 -3.03
CA ASP A 121 12.82 9.91 -2.80
C ASP A 121 12.81 10.58 -1.40
N PHE A 122 13.88 11.25 -1.05
CA PHE A 122 13.97 11.93 0.24
C PHE A 122 12.89 13.01 0.38
N GLU A 123 12.65 13.78 -0.66
CA GLU A 123 11.72 14.91 -0.61
C GLU A 123 10.28 14.42 -0.37
N LEU A 124 9.85 13.41 -1.08
CA LEU A 124 8.53 12.80 -0.89
C LEU A 124 8.39 12.20 0.53
N ARG A 125 9.42 11.47 1.00
CA ARG A 125 9.41 10.92 2.36
C ARG A 125 9.29 12.00 3.43
N TYR A 126 10.10 13.05 3.30
CA TYR A 126 10.08 14.18 4.23
C TYR A 126 8.72 14.89 4.22
N ASN A 127 8.16 15.18 3.03
CA ASN A 127 6.87 15.84 2.91
C ASN A 127 5.73 15.01 3.53
N ILE A 128 5.72 13.68 3.34
CA ILE A 128 4.74 12.78 3.97
C ILE A 128 4.80 12.90 5.50
N ILE A 129 5.99 12.86 6.09
CA ILE A 129 6.14 12.93 7.55
C ILE A 129 5.86 14.34 8.08
N LYS A 130 6.24 15.37 7.34
CA LYS A 130 5.94 16.75 7.68
C LYS A 130 4.43 17.01 7.71
N THR A 131 3.69 16.57 6.71
CA THR A 131 2.23 16.67 6.70
C THR A 131 1.61 15.97 7.91
N LYS A 132 2.06 14.74 8.21
CA LYS A 132 1.59 14.01 9.40
C LYS A 132 1.93 14.74 10.72
N ASN A 133 3.08 15.38 10.80
CA ASN A 133 3.47 16.17 11.98
C ASN A 133 2.63 17.45 12.11
N ASP A 134 2.23 18.04 10.99
CA ASP A 134 1.36 19.23 10.99
C ASP A 134 -0.09 18.85 11.33
N ASP A 135 -0.59 17.70 10.88
CA ASP A 135 -1.90 17.15 11.27
C ASP A 135 -1.97 16.87 12.79
N LEU A 136 -0.87 16.40 13.40
CA LEU A 136 -0.81 16.21 14.86
C LEU A 136 -1.03 17.52 15.63
N LYS A 137 -0.48 18.65 15.14
CA LYS A 137 -0.65 19.97 15.79
C LYS A 137 -2.11 20.42 15.83
N ILE A 138 -2.90 20.00 14.84
CA ILE A 138 -4.31 20.38 14.72
C ILE A 138 -5.20 19.54 15.66
N HIS A 139 -4.85 18.26 15.83
CA HIS A 139 -5.72 17.29 16.50
C HIS A 139 -5.25 16.85 17.90
N ASP A 140 -4.01 17.19 18.31
CA ASP A 140 -3.47 16.75 19.61
C ASP A 140 -3.52 17.87 20.65
N GLN A 141 -4.32 17.66 21.70
CA GLN A 141 -4.46 18.58 22.84
C GLN A 141 -3.14 18.79 23.61
N ASN A 142 -2.17 17.89 23.48
CA ASN A 142 -0.87 17.93 24.15
C ASN A 142 0.18 18.77 23.44
N ASN A 143 -0.15 19.39 22.31
CA ASN A 143 0.73 20.29 21.55
C ASN A 143 2.11 19.68 21.21
N ILE A 144 2.16 18.35 21.00
CA ILE A 144 3.38 17.62 20.68
C ILE A 144 3.85 18.05 19.30
N LYS A 145 5.10 18.54 19.25
CA LYS A 145 5.76 18.95 18.02
C LYS A 145 7.08 18.23 17.88
N ILE A 146 7.20 17.38 16.86
CA ILE A 146 8.48 16.77 16.52
C ILE A 146 9.30 17.80 15.74
N SER A 147 10.59 17.95 16.10
CA SER A 147 11.48 18.94 15.47
C SER A 147 11.76 18.58 14.01
N ASP A 148 12.01 19.59 13.20
CA ASP A 148 12.34 19.41 11.77
C ASP A 148 13.64 18.58 11.57
N GLU A 149 14.58 18.72 12.48
CA GLU A 149 15.82 17.93 12.50
C GLU A 149 15.53 16.43 12.61
N ILE A 150 14.62 16.02 13.53
CA ILE A 150 14.20 14.63 13.67
C ILE A 150 13.45 14.15 12.43
N LEU A 151 12.57 14.98 11.83
CA LEU A 151 11.85 14.62 10.61
C LEU A 151 12.83 14.37 9.45
N LYS A 152 13.81 15.22 9.27
CA LYS A 152 14.87 15.04 8.25
C LYS A 152 15.68 13.78 8.51
N PHE A 153 16.10 13.56 9.78
CA PHE A 153 16.85 12.38 10.16
C PHE A 153 16.10 11.09 9.81
N ILE A 154 14.85 10.92 10.25
CA ILE A 154 14.10 9.69 9.95
C ILE A 154 13.80 9.53 8.46
N SER A 155 13.60 10.63 7.73
CA SER A 155 13.39 10.60 6.27
C SER A 155 14.64 10.20 5.50
N THR A 156 15.84 10.43 6.04
CA THR A 156 17.11 9.99 5.47
C THR A 156 17.38 8.53 5.77
N GLU A 157 17.31 8.17 7.04
CA GLU A 157 17.71 6.84 7.51
C GLU A 157 16.69 5.74 7.18
N VAL A 158 15.37 6.03 7.30
CA VAL A 158 14.33 5.06 7.02
C VAL A 158 13.87 5.18 5.57
N ASN A 159 14.60 4.54 4.67
CA ASN A 159 14.41 4.61 3.22
C ASN A 159 13.82 3.34 2.58
N THR A 160 13.57 2.31 3.35
CA THR A 160 13.09 0.99 2.90
C THR A 160 11.64 1.00 2.42
N SER A 161 10.75 1.67 3.17
CA SER A 161 9.35 1.81 2.79
C SER A 161 8.66 2.98 3.51
N ILE A 162 7.64 3.56 2.87
CA ILE A 162 6.77 4.58 3.51
C ILE A 162 6.06 4.01 4.75
N ARG A 163 5.71 2.72 4.74
CA ARG A 163 5.06 2.07 5.90
C ARG A 163 6.00 2.05 7.12
N GLU A 164 7.27 1.71 6.94
CA GLU A 164 8.26 1.74 8.02
C GLU A 164 8.58 3.16 8.46
N LEU A 165 8.68 4.10 7.53
CA LEU A 165 8.88 5.51 7.84
C LEU A 165 7.75 6.07 8.71
N VAL A 166 6.49 5.81 8.36
CA VAL A 166 5.33 6.20 9.17
C VAL A 166 5.34 5.46 10.52
N GLY A 167 5.73 4.20 10.54
CA GLY A 167 5.91 3.42 11.77
C GLY A 167 6.96 4.05 12.70
N ALA A 168 8.10 4.46 12.16
CA ALA A 168 9.14 5.16 12.90
C ALA A 168 8.64 6.48 13.50
N PHE A 169 7.94 7.28 12.69
CA PHE A 169 7.33 8.53 13.16
C PHE A 169 6.32 8.29 14.29
N ASN A 170 5.43 7.29 14.14
CA ASN A 170 4.45 6.97 15.17
C ASN A 170 5.09 6.51 16.49
N ARG A 171 6.23 5.78 16.44
CA ARG A 171 7.00 5.41 17.66
C ARG A 171 7.52 6.65 18.38
N ILE A 172 8.06 7.64 17.65
CA ILE A 172 8.55 8.91 18.19
C ILE A 172 7.40 9.70 18.83
N VAL A 173 6.26 9.80 18.15
CA VAL A 173 5.07 10.47 18.68
C VAL A 173 4.55 9.77 19.94
N SER A 174 4.51 8.44 19.96
CA SER A 174 4.09 7.67 21.14
C SER A 174 5.03 7.88 22.31
N PHE A 175 6.34 7.92 22.09
CA PHE A 175 7.31 8.27 23.13
C PHE A 175 7.02 9.67 23.69
N SER A 176 6.83 10.66 22.81
CA SER A 176 6.54 12.04 23.23
C SER A 176 5.26 12.13 24.06
N ARG A 177 4.24 11.34 23.73
CA ARG A 177 2.98 11.27 24.49
C ARG A 177 3.15 10.65 25.87
N ILE A 178 3.90 9.56 25.96
CA ILE A 178 4.13 8.83 27.21
C ILE A 178 4.96 9.68 28.20
N TYR A 179 6.01 10.32 27.71
CA TYR A 179 6.95 11.07 28.56
C TYR A 179 6.66 12.56 28.66
N GLY A 180 5.67 13.10 27.93
CA GLY A 180 5.30 14.52 27.95
C GLY A 180 6.39 15.45 27.42
N LYS A 181 7.34 14.94 26.62
CA LYS A 181 8.46 15.72 26.07
C LYS A 181 8.81 15.29 24.65
N THR A 182 9.36 16.22 23.86
CA THR A 182 9.97 15.88 22.58
C THR A 182 11.28 15.13 22.82
N PRO A 183 11.52 13.97 22.17
CA PRO A 183 12.74 13.20 22.36
C PRO A 183 13.95 13.94 21.78
N THR A 184 15.11 13.73 22.40
CA THR A 184 16.41 14.14 21.87
C THR A 184 16.83 13.24 20.72
N MET A 185 17.80 13.66 19.91
CA MET A 185 18.32 12.84 18.80
C MET A 185 18.90 11.50 19.27
N SER A 186 19.52 11.45 20.44
CA SER A 186 20.03 10.21 21.05
C SER A 186 18.91 9.25 21.44
N GLU A 187 17.81 9.77 22.00
CA GLU A 187 16.61 8.98 22.31
C GLU A 187 15.94 8.47 21.02
N VAL A 188 15.85 9.31 19.95
CA VAL A 188 15.32 8.87 18.65
C VAL A 188 16.12 7.71 18.07
N LYS A 189 17.45 7.76 18.10
CA LYS A 189 18.32 6.66 17.66
C LYS A 189 18.09 5.40 18.47
N ALA A 190 17.89 5.52 19.78
CA ALA A 190 17.59 4.36 20.65
C ALA A 190 16.20 3.76 20.35
N ILE A 191 15.16 4.60 20.13
CA ILE A 191 13.79 4.18 19.79
C ILE A 191 13.74 3.43 18.46
N LEU A 192 14.58 3.84 17.51
CA LEU A 192 14.59 3.31 16.14
C LEU A 192 15.73 2.34 15.86
N LYS A 193 16.46 1.88 16.89
CA LYS A 193 17.65 1.04 16.75
C LYS A 193 17.42 -0.18 15.84
N ASP A 194 16.29 -0.84 15.97
CA ASP A 194 15.92 -2.00 15.15
C ASP A 194 15.73 -1.67 13.66
N LEU A 195 15.23 -0.49 13.35
CA LEU A 195 15.03 -0.02 11.96
C LEU A 195 16.34 0.49 11.35
N LEU A 196 17.18 1.15 12.14
CA LEU A 196 18.47 1.70 11.69
C LEU A 196 19.48 0.58 11.43
N ASN A 197 19.55 -0.44 12.28
CA ASN A 197 20.46 -1.59 12.10
C ASN A 197 20.11 -2.44 10.86
N LEU A 198 18.86 -2.45 10.40
CA LEU A 198 18.46 -3.11 9.16
C LEU A 198 19.01 -2.39 7.92
N SER A 199 19.26 -1.08 7.99
CA SER A 199 19.89 -0.32 6.91
C SER A 199 21.43 -0.48 6.87
N GLU A 200 22.08 -0.69 8.00
CA GLU A 200 23.52 -0.95 8.08
C GLU A 200 23.92 -2.38 7.66
N ASN A 201 23.02 -3.36 7.81
CA ASN A 201 23.25 -4.76 7.43
C ASN A 201 22.95 -5.09 5.96
N LYS A 202 22.77 -4.11 5.08
CA LYS A 202 22.82 -4.36 3.64
C LYS A 202 24.26 -4.66 3.24
N VAL A 203 24.63 -5.94 3.29
CA VAL A 203 25.88 -6.44 2.72
C VAL A 203 25.88 -6.05 1.25
N THR A 204 26.64 -5.04 0.89
CA THR A 204 26.86 -4.65 -0.50
C THR A 204 27.88 -5.60 -1.14
N ILE A 205 27.76 -5.78 -2.45
CA ILE A 205 28.72 -6.61 -3.23
C ILE A 205 30.16 -6.12 -3.00
N ASP A 206 30.35 -4.80 -2.86
CA ASP A 206 31.64 -4.18 -2.57
C ASP A 206 32.19 -4.60 -1.21
N LEU A 207 31.34 -4.77 -0.20
CA LEU A 207 31.73 -5.22 1.15
C LEU A 207 32.11 -6.70 1.13
N ILE A 208 31.44 -7.53 0.33
CA ILE A 208 31.82 -8.93 0.12
C ILE A 208 33.16 -9.02 -0.59
N GLN A 209 33.38 -8.21 -1.63
CA GLN A 209 34.65 -8.19 -2.37
C GLN A 209 35.82 -7.75 -1.50
N THR A 210 35.62 -6.77 -0.60
CA THR A 210 36.66 -6.29 0.32
C THR A 210 36.99 -7.29 1.45
N LEU A 211 36.06 -8.20 1.79
CA LEU A 211 36.27 -9.21 2.84
C LEU A 211 36.83 -10.54 2.30
N VAL A 212 36.79 -10.77 0.99
CA VAL A 212 37.19 -12.03 0.35
C VAL A 212 38.53 -11.87 -0.45
N CYS A 213 39.00 -10.65 -0.68
CA CYS A 213 40.32 -10.31 -1.20
C CYS A 213 41.26 -9.88 -0.09
#